data_9b3b9c09b58a9ac46eab29b49639f217
#
_entry.id   9b3b9c09b58a9ac46eab29b49639f217
#
_cell.length_a   1.000
_cell.length_b   1.000
_cell.length_c   1.000
_cell.angle_alpha   90.00
_cell.angle_beta   90.00
_cell.angle_gamma   90.00
#
_symmetry.space_group_name_H-M   'P 1'
#
loop_
_entity.id
_entity.type
_entity.pdbx_description
1 polymer ?
#
loop_
_entity_poly.entity_id
_entity_poly.type
_entity_poly.pdbx_seq_one_letter_code
_entity_poly.pdbx_strand_id
1 'polypeptide(L)'
;DDEYNWLKAFEEYARWMSPIGMSPRRIAKDFSYKDFEFSENDRVFLMFGSANRDEDIFEKPNEFRLDRDVTQSISFGAGPHFCAGAWISKTLIAEVAIPMFFEKFPKIELQSEVEYSGWAFRGPKPFFVKV
;
A
#
# COMPACT_ATOMS: atom_id res chain seq x y z
N ASP A 1 18.70 20.79 7.66
CA ASP A 1 18.65 19.32 7.97
C ASP A 1 17.24 18.86 7.57
N ASP A 2 17.10 18.43 6.30
CA ASP A 2 15.87 17.77 5.84
C ASP A 2 15.87 16.36 6.41
N GLU A 3 15.35 16.23 7.61
CA GLU A 3 15.09 14.94 8.22
C GLU A 3 14.03 14.25 7.37
N TYR A 4 14.43 13.21 6.64
CA TYR A 4 13.52 12.44 5.81
C TYR A 4 12.35 11.93 6.66
N ASN A 5 11.14 12.29 6.29
CA ASN A 5 9.96 11.76 6.95
C ASN A 5 9.68 10.33 6.44
N TRP A 6 10.41 9.37 7.02
CA TRP A 6 10.30 7.97 6.65
C TRP A 6 8.90 7.38 6.86
N LEU A 7 8.16 7.91 7.82
CA LEU A 7 6.77 7.50 8.02
C LEU A 7 5.89 7.89 6.83
N LYS A 8 6.01 9.14 6.34
CA LYS A 8 5.30 9.56 5.12
C LYS A 8 5.71 8.75 3.90
N ALA A 9 7.00 8.46 3.76
CA ALA A 9 7.50 7.62 2.67
C ALA A 9 6.91 6.20 2.73
N PHE A 10 6.84 5.62 3.91
CA PHE A 10 6.25 4.29 4.10
C PHE A 10 4.74 4.28 3.84
N GLU A 11 4.03 5.28 4.31
CA GLU A 11 2.57 5.38 4.10
C GLU A 11 2.23 5.60 2.62
N GLU A 12 2.97 6.48 1.93
CA GLU A 12 2.80 6.67 0.49
C GLU A 12 3.23 5.42 -0.29
N TYR A 13 4.28 4.72 0.12
CA TYR A 13 4.66 3.45 -0.47
C TYR A 13 3.52 2.42 -0.31
N ALA A 14 2.93 2.32 0.87
CA ALA A 14 1.82 1.42 1.13
C ALA A 14 0.60 1.75 0.25
N ARG A 15 0.28 3.03 0.04
CA ARG A 15 -0.75 3.46 -0.90
C ARG A 15 -0.38 3.13 -2.34
N TRP A 16 0.79 3.58 -2.78
CA TRP A 16 1.22 3.49 -4.18
C TRP A 16 1.46 2.04 -4.62
N MET A 17 2.11 1.24 -3.79
CA MET A 17 2.38 -0.17 -4.07
C MET A 17 1.16 -1.05 -3.82
N SER A 18 0.39 -0.77 -2.77
CA SER A 18 -0.69 -1.63 -2.28
C SER A 18 -0.25 -3.09 -2.20
N PRO A 19 0.68 -3.44 -1.27
CA PRO A 19 1.23 -4.80 -1.17
C PRO A 19 0.17 -5.89 -1.02
N ILE A 20 -0.93 -5.57 -0.37
CA ILE A 20 -2.17 -6.36 -0.41
C ILE A 20 -3.07 -5.70 -1.44
N GLY A 21 -3.04 -6.20 -2.67
CA GLY A 21 -3.76 -5.60 -3.79
C GLY A 21 -5.26 -5.80 -3.72
N MET A 22 -5.72 -6.88 -3.11
CA MET A 22 -7.14 -7.19 -2.97
C MET A 22 -7.43 -8.16 -1.82
N SER A 23 -8.68 -8.21 -1.39
CA SER A 23 -9.16 -9.19 -0.41
C SER A 23 -10.54 -9.73 -0.81
N PRO A 24 -10.72 -11.06 -0.84
CA PRO A 24 -12.01 -11.64 -1.14
C PRO A 24 -13.00 -11.45 0.02
N ARG A 25 -14.27 -11.34 -0.33
CA ARG A 25 -15.41 -11.38 0.59
C ARG A 25 -16.48 -12.29 0.03
N ARG A 26 -17.31 -12.80 0.91
CA ARG A 26 -18.54 -13.47 0.55
C ARG A 26 -19.72 -12.61 1.00
N ILE A 27 -20.70 -12.45 0.14
CA ILE A 27 -21.93 -11.70 0.46
C ILE A 27 -22.75 -12.52 1.46
N ALA A 28 -23.09 -11.90 2.57
CA ALA A 28 -23.78 -12.55 3.68
C ALA A 28 -25.32 -12.56 3.52
N LYS A 29 -25.84 -11.68 2.69
CA LYS A 29 -27.28 -11.59 2.34
C LYS A 29 -27.43 -10.75 1.10
N ASP A 30 -28.53 -10.93 0.39
CA ASP A 30 -28.86 -10.13 -0.78
C ASP A 30 -28.86 -8.63 -0.43
N PHE A 31 -28.32 -7.81 -1.31
CA PHE A 31 -28.37 -6.35 -1.21
C PHE A 31 -28.08 -5.70 -2.56
N SER A 32 -28.48 -4.43 -2.69
CA SER A 32 -28.19 -3.62 -3.86
C SER A 32 -27.22 -2.49 -3.48
N TYR A 33 -26.33 -2.15 -4.37
CA TYR A 33 -25.46 -1.00 -4.25
C TYR A 33 -25.34 -0.30 -5.60
N LYS A 34 -25.79 0.96 -5.67
CA LYS A 34 -25.96 1.68 -6.94
C LYS A 34 -26.82 0.83 -7.90
N ASP A 35 -26.34 0.56 -9.11
CA ASP A 35 -27.04 -0.20 -10.15
C ASP A 35 -26.69 -1.70 -10.13
N PHE A 36 -26.04 -2.18 -9.07
CA PHE A 36 -25.62 -3.57 -8.95
C PHE A 36 -26.41 -4.31 -7.88
N GLU A 37 -26.88 -5.50 -8.25
CA GLU A 37 -27.50 -6.46 -7.34
C GLU A 37 -26.46 -7.52 -6.93
N PHE A 38 -26.44 -7.82 -5.64
CA PHE A 38 -25.55 -8.85 -5.06
C PHE A 38 -26.39 -9.90 -4.36
N SER A 39 -26.13 -11.17 -4.67
CA SER A 39 -26.83 -12.29 -4.05
C SER A 39 -26.02 -12.87 -2.90
N GLU A 40 -26.74 -13.47 -1.95
CA GLU A 40 -26.11 -14.22 -0.87
C GLU A 40 -25.15 -15.30 -1.43
N ASN A 41 -23.99 -15.44 -0.82
CA ASN A 41 -22.90 -16.32 -1.21
C ASN A 41 -22.11 -15.90 -2.46
N ASP A 42 -22.43 -14.83 -3.14
CA ASP A 42 -21.57 -14.27 -4.18
C ASP A 42 -20.17 -13.96 -3.63
N ARG A 43 -19.16 -14.12 -4.50
CA ARG A 43 -17.78 -13.72 -4.20
C ARG A 43 -17.49 -12.37 -4.80
N VAL A 44 -17.04 -11.44 -3.96
CA VAL A 44 -16.58 -10.13 -4.38
C VAL A 44 -15.14 -9.92 -3.93
N PHE A 45 -14.44 -9.05 -4.62
CA PHE A 45 -13.06 -8.67 -4.29
C PHE A 45 -13.01 -7.19 -3.95
N LEU A 46 -12.56 -6.87 -2.75
CA LEU A 46 -12.23 -5.51 -2.37
C LEU A 46 -10.87 -5.17 -2.98
N MET A 47 -10.87 -4.36 -4.03
CA MET A 47 -9.68 -4.03 -4.83
C MET A 47 -8.94 -2.84 -4.21
N PHE A 48 -8.14 -3.08 -3.18
CA PHE A 48 -7.41 -2.02 -2.45
C PHE A 48 -6.43 -1.27 -3.36
N GLY A 49 -5.74 -1.99 -4.25
CA GLY A 49 -4.82 -1.38 -5.19
C GLY A 49 -5.49 -0.42 -6.19
N SER A 50 -6.74 -0.71 -6.59
CA SER A 50 -7.54 0.18 -7.43
C SER A 50 -8.03 1.38 -6.63
N ALA A 51 -8.62 1.16 -5.46
CA ALA A 51 -9.14 2.23 -4.62
C ALA A 51 -8.04 3.21 -4.17
N ASN A 52 -6.83 2.72 -3.89
CA ASN A 52 -5.68 3.57 -3.57
C ASN A 52 -5.14 4.37 -4.78
N ARG A 53 -5.69 4.15 -5.97
CA ARG A 53 -5.38 4.87 -7.21
C ARG A 53 -6.59 5.54 -7.84
N ASP A 54 -7.64 5.72 -7.06
CA ASP A 54 -8.84 6.45 -7.47
C ASP A 54 -8.48 7.93 -7.68
N GLU A 55 -8.70 8.43 -8.90
CA GLU A 55 -8.38 9.81 -9.29
C GLU A 55 -9.31 10.84 -8.64
N ASP A 56 -10.50 10.42 -8.23
CA ASP A 56 -11.43 11.25 -7.48
C ASP A 56 -10.94 11.51 -6.03
N ILE A 57 -10.05 10.67 -5.54
CA ILE A 57 -9.50 10.74 -4.17
C ILE A 57 -8.05 11.21 -4.17
N PHE A 58 -7.24 10.71 -5.09
CA PHE A 58 -5.80 10.97 -5.13
C PHE A 58 -5.39 11.62 -6.45
N GLU A 59 -5.02 12.89 -6.40
CA GLU A 59 -4.46 13.57 -7.58
C GLU A 59 -3.21 12.83 -8.08
N LYS A 60 -3.12 12.55 -9.40
CA LYS A 60 -2.01 11.83 -10.02
C LYS A 60 -1.63 10.54 -9.27
N PRO A 61 -2.55 9.60 -9.10
CA PRO A 61 -2.40 8.47 -8.16
C PRO A 61 -1.26 7.52 -8.52
N ASN A 62 -0.78 7.56 -9.76
CA ASN A 62 0.33 6.73 -10.23
C ASN A 62 1.72 7.29 -9.87
N GLU A 63 1.80 8.55 -9.46
CA GLU A 63 3.05 9.15 -8.98
C GLU A 63 3.27 8.80 -7.50
N PHE A 64 4.52 8.47 -7.16
CA PHE A 64 4.97 8.36 -5.77
C PHE A 64 5.35 9.76 -5.27
N ARG A 65 4.65 10.25 -4.24
CA ARG A 65 4.80 11.64 -3.77
C ARG A 65 4.82 11.73 -2.25
N LEU A 66 5.91 12.25 -1.68
CA LEU A 66 6.08 12.40 -0.23
C LEU A 66 5.24 13.54 0.39
N ASP A 67 4.76 14.45 -0.44
CA ASP A 67 3.91 15.57 -0.02
C ASP A 67 2.40 15.22 -0.04
N ARG A 68 2.07 13.99 -0.44
CA ARG A 68 0.68 13.54 -0.56
C ARG A 68 0.02 13.35 0.81
N ASP A 69 -1.23 13.78 0.91
CA ASP A 69 -2.12 13.33 1.97
C ASP A 69 -2.63 11.91 1.65
N VAL A 70 -2.30 10.97 2.51
CA VAL A 70 -2.68 9.55 2.37
C VAL A 70 -3.68 9.09 3.41
N THR A 71 -4.33 10.01 4.12
CA THR A 71 -5.30 9.69 5.19
C THR A 71 -6.49 8.87 4.70
N GLN A 72 -6.86 9.00 3.43
CA GLN A 72 -7.92 8.22 2.80
C GLN A 72 -7.44 6.89 2.21
N SER A 73 -6.15 6.55 2.35
CA SER A 73 -5.62 5.27 1.89
C SER A 73 -6.21 4.11 2.66
N ILE A 74 -6.59 3.06 1.94
CA ILE A 74 -7.08 1.81 2.51
C ILE A 74 -6.06 0.67 2.41
N SER A 75 -4.77 1.00 2.35
CA SER A 75 -3.67 0.03 2.27
C SER A 75 -3.66 -0.97 3.43
N PHE A 76 -4.15 -0.55 4.59
CA PHE A 76 -4.29 -1.37 5.79
C PHE A 76 -5.74 -1.84 6.02
N GLY A 77 -6.60 -1.73 5.00
CA GLY A 77 -8.02 -2.01 5.13
C GLY A 77 -8.78 -0.93 5.89
N ALA A 78 -10.01 -1.25 6.30
CA ALA A 78 -10.88 -0.35 7.05
C ALA A 78 -11.87 -1.13 7.92
N GLY A 79 -12.51 -0.43 8.88
CA GLY A 79 -13.55 -0.99 9.74
C GLY A 79 -13.07 -2.15 10.62
N PRO A 80 -13.93 -3.15 10.89
CA PRO A 80 -13.61 -4.26 11.80
C PRO A 80 -12.42 -5.12 11.34
N HIS A 81 -12.07 -5.06 10.06
CA HIS A 81 -10.94 -5.77 9.46
C HIS A 81 -9.72 -4.87 9.22
N PHE A 82 -9.66 -3.69 9.83
CA PHE A 82 -8.44 -2.88 9.80
C PHE A 82 -7.24 -3.71 10.28
N CYS A 83 -6.12 -3.57 9.58
CA CYS A 83 -4.93 -4.36 9.84
C CYS A 83 -4.44 -4.21 11.28
N ALA A 84 -4.46 -5.29 12.04
CA ALA A 84 -3.97 -5.29 13.44
C ALA A 84 -2.46 -4.98 13.53
N GLY A 85 -1.70 -5.27 12.46
CA GLY A 85 -0.28 -5.01 12.36
C GLY A 85 0.08 -3.61 11.84
N ALA A 86 -0.88 -2.74 11.52
CA ALA A 86 -0.60 -1.45 10.89
C ALA A 86 0.33 -0.58 11.74
N TRP A 87 0.05 -0.46 13.03
CA TRP A 87 0.85 0.32 13.96
C TRP A 87 2.28 -0.20 14.07
N ILE A 88 2.42 -1.49 14.37
CA ILE A 88 3.73 -2.11 14.55
C ILE A 88 4.57 -2.06 13.25
N SER A 89 3.93 -2.20 12.09
CA SER A 89 4.61 -2.08 10.79
C SER A 89 5.14 -0.67 10.56
N LYS A 90 4.34 0.36 10.85
CA LYS A 90 4.77 1.75 10.75
C LYS A 90 5.98 2.01 11.65
N THR A 91 5.90 1.65 12.92
CA THR A 91 7.00 1.85 13.85
C THR A 91 8.26 1.06 13.47
N LEU A 92 8.14 -0.26 13.27
CA LEU A 92 9.33 -1.09 13.03
C LEU A 92 9.96 -0.83 11.66
N ILE A 93 9.16 -0.59 10.63
CA ILE A 93 9.70 -0.40 9.27
C ILE A 93 10.11 1.05 9.06
N ALA A 94 9.18 2.00 9.27
CA ALA A 94 9.41 3.38 8.91
C ALA A 94 10.31 4.14 9.90
N GLU A 95 10.15 3.87 11.22
CA GLU A 95 10.86 4.65 12.25
C GLU A 95 12.15 3.97 12.71
N VAL A 96 12.35 2.66 12.42
CA VAL A 96 13.53 1.92 12.85
C VAL A 96 14.30 1.33 11.68
N ALA A 97 13.70 0.39 10.92
CA ALA A 97 14.46 -0.41 9.95
C ALA A 97 14.98 0.43 8.77
N ILE A 98 14.14 1.28 8.18
CA ILE A 98 14.54 2.12 7.04
C ILE A 98 15.62 3.13 7.43
N PRO A 99 15.48 3.93 8.50
CA PRO A 99 16.54 4.84 8.96
C PRO A 99 17.86 4.12 9.21
N MET A 100 17.85 3.04 9.99
CA MET A 100 19.04 2.25 10.27
C MET A 100 19.71 1.67 9.01
N PHE A 101 18.90 1.27 8.04
CA PHE A 101 19.41 0.75 6.79
C PHE A 101 20.17 1.82 6.00
N PHE A 102 19.59 3.01 5.84
CA PHE A 102 20.24 4.12 5.12
C PHE A 102 21.40 4.73 5.90
N GLU A 103 21.35 4.73 7.22
CA GLU A 103 22.51 5.10 8.06
C GLU A 103 23.69 4.14 7.81
N LYS A 104 23.42 2.84 7.76
CA LYS A 104 24.44 1.82 7.53
C LYS A 104 24.98 1.83 6.09
N PHE A 105 24.13 2.16 5.12
CA PHE A 105 24.46 2.13 3.69
C PHE A 105 24.16 3.50 3.01
N PRO A 106 24.87 4.58 3.40
CA PRO A 106 24.54 5.94 2.94
C PRO A 106 24.82 6.17 1.45
N LYS A 107 25.55 5.26 0.81
CA LYS A 107 25.93 5.34 -0.61
C LYS A 107 25.28 4.23 -1.45
N ILE A 108 24.20 3.65 -0.94
CA ILE A 108 23.51 2.59 -1.66
C ILE A 108 22.98 3.09 -3.01
N GLU A 109 23.23 2.33 -4.05
CA GLU A 109 22.82 2.63 -5.42
C GLU A 109 22.04 1.47 -6.01
N LEU A 110 20.91 1.76 -6.64
CA LEU A 110 20.15 0.78 -7.39
C LEU A 110 20.88 0.45 -8.70
N GLN A 111 21.07 -0.84 -8.99
CA GLN A 111 21.83 -1.29 -10.17
C GLN A 111 20.96 -1.63 -11.38
N SER A 112 19.64 -1.70 -11.21
CA SER A 112 18.68 -2.00 -12.28
C SER A 112 17.32 -1.41 -11.95
N GLU A 113 16.45 -1.29 -12.93
CA GLU A 113 15.04 -1.04 -12.68
C GLU A 113 14.44 -2.11 -11.77
N VAL A 114 13.54 -1.69 -10.88
CA VAL A 114 12.82 -2.60 -10.01
C VAL A 114 11.53 -3.02 -10.69
N GLU A 115 11.45 -4.29 -11.06
CA GLU A 115 10.23 -4.88 -11.56
C GLU A 115 9.32 -5.31 -10.41
N TYR A 116 8.03 -5.11 -10.58
CA TYR A 116 7.02 -5.51 -9.60
C TYR A 116 6.15 -6.62 -10.15
N SER A 117 5.73 -7.52 -9.27
CA SER A 117 4.85 -8.64 -9.65
C SER A 117 3.86 -8.96 -8.54
N GLY A 118 2.90 -9.80 -8.90
CA GLY A 118 1.84 -10.24 -7.99
C GLY A 118 0.54 -9.44 -8.16
N TRP A 119 -0.54 -10.09 -7.77
CA TRP A 119 -1.89 -9.54 -7.89
C TRP A 119 -2.55 -9.38 -6.50
N ALA A 120 -2.79 -10.46 -5.79
CA ALA A 120 -3.33 -10.41 -4.42
C ALA A 120 -2.28 -9.92 -3.42
N PHE A 121 -1.05 -10.42 -3.60
CA PHE A 121 0.15 -9.96 -2.88
C PHE A 121 1.12 -9.42 -3.93
N ARG A 122 1.47 -8.15 -3.82
CA ARG A 122 2.32 -7.45 -4.78
C ARG A 122 3.59 -6.95 -4.13
N GLY A 123 4.71 -7.11 -4.82
CA GLY A 123 5.99 -6.63 -4.35
C GLY A 123 7.04 -6.63 -5.44
N PRO A 124 8.23 -6.11 -5.14
CA PRO A 124 9.35 -6.14 -6.07
C PRO A 124 9.83 -7.57 -6.30
N LYS A 125 10.24 -7.86 -7.53
CA LYS A 125 11.09 -9.01 -7.81
C LYS A 125 12.48 -8.78 -7.21
N PRO A 126 13.34 -9.84 -7.07
CA PRO A 126 14.71 -9.64 -6.67
C PRO A 126 15.43 -8.62 -7.55
N PHE A 127 16.13 -7.69 -6.94
CA PHE A 127 16.89 -6.65 -7.59
C PHE A 127 18.25 -6.48 -6.89
N PHE A 128 19.21 -5.88 -7.56
CA PHE A 128 20.56 -5.71 -7.04
C PHE A 128 20.82 -4.25 -6.66
N VAL A 129 21.54 -4.10 -5.58
CA VAL A 129 22.05 -2.81 -5.12
C VAL A 129 23.58 -2.91 -4.93
N LYS A 130 24.24 -1.78 -5.09
CA LYS A 130 25.63 -1.59 -4.72
C LYS A 130 25.66 -0.84 -3.40
N VAL A 131 26.46 -1.30 -2.46
CA VAL A 131 26.68 -0.69 -1.13
C VAL A 131 28.09 -0.15 -1.01
#